data_e658fe3492641bfe791db5b3cbf912b7
#
_entry.id   e658fe3492641bfe791db5b3cbf912b7
#
_cell.length_a   1.000
_cell.length_b   1.000
_cell.length_c   1.000
_cell.angle_alpha   90.00
_cell.angle_beta   90.00
_cell.angle_gamma   90.00
#
_symmetry.space_group_name_H-M   'P 1'
#
loop_
_entity.id
_entity.type
_entity.pdbx_description
1 polymer ?
#
loop_
_entity_poly.entity_id
_entity_poly.type
_entity_poly.pdbx_seq_one_letter_code
_entity_poly.pdbx_strand_id
1 'polypeptide(L)'
;MYRAVTWYVLEHNVDPTDSDHIIELLESARIICDLQNNQSRILIDDVDPADHLRDDRVNDEVSLVSRVPRVREILVEKMRSYAREHDLVMEGRDIGSVVLPDTPYKFYIDASPEVRSQRRALQGERDAIAVRDHADSSRRASPLVVAKDAEVIDTSNMSIAAVVDEIIRRLKLKGFPI
;
A
#
# COMPACT_ATOMS: atom_id res chain seq x y z
N MET A 1 0.24 -4.65 3.51
CA MET A 1 1.42 -5.52 3.64
C MET A 1 2.64 -4.81 4.24
N TYR A 2 3.20 -3.72 3.66
CA TYR A 2 4.41 -3.08 4.19
C TYR A 2 4.32 -2.72 5.69
N ARG A 3 3.19 -2.17 6.14
CA ARG A 3 2.97 -1.87 7.56
C ARG A 3 2.97 -3.13 8.44
N ALA A 4 2.38 -4.22 7.98
CA ALA A 4 2.37 -5.50 8.69
C ALA A 4 3.80 -6.05 8.86
N VAL A 5 4.58 -5.99 7.79
CA VAL A 5 5.99 -6.39 7.83
C VAL A 5 6.81 -5.47 8.74
N THR A 6 6.57 -4.15 8.69
CA THR A 6 7.25 -3.22 9.60
C THR A 6 6.92 -3.51 11.05
N TRP A 7 5.65 -3.75 11.36
CA TRP A 7 5.25 -4.19 12.71
C TRP A 7 5.99 -5.46 13.12
N TYR A 8 6.06 -6.47 12.24
CA TYR A 8 6.73 -7.73 12.52
C TYR A 8 8.23 -7.55 12.81
N VAL A 9 8.91 -6.70 12.02
CA VAL A 9 10.31 -6.32 12.25
C VAL A 9 10.51 -5.70 13.63
N LEU A 10 9.62 -4.76 14.02
CA LEU A 10 9.67 -4.08 15.30
C LEU A 10 9.38 -5.01 16.49
N GLU A 11 8.41 -5.94 16.34
CA GLU A 11 8.11 -6.94 17.39
C GLU A 11 9.29 -7.89 17.67
N HIS A 12 10.10 -8.15 16.63
CA HIS A 12 11.30 -8.98 16.77
C HIS A 12 12.55 -8.18 17.19
N ASN A 13 12.38 -6.88 17.53
CA ASN A 13 13.46 -5.97 17.91
C ASN A 13 14.61 -5.90 16.87
N VAL A 14 14.28 -6.05 15.59
CA VAL A 14 15.23 -5.84 14.50
C VAL A 14 15.27 -4.35 14.17
N ASP A 15 16.48 -3.81 14.02
CA ASP A 15 16.68 -2.41 13.64
C ASP A 15 16.14 -2.18 12.20
N PRO A 16 15.19 -1.24 12.00
CA PRO A 16 14.65 -0.93 10.67
C PRO A 16 15.68 -0.45 9.64
N THR A 17 16.89 -0.11 10.07
CA THR A 17 18.01 0.25 9.19
C THR A 17 18.88 -0.94 8.79
N ASP A 18 18.74 -2.08 9.47
CA ASP A 18 19.52 -3.29 9.24
C ASP A 18 18.85 -4.18 8.18
N SER A 19 19.20 -3.92 6.92
CA SER A 19 18.60 -4.61 5.78
C SER A 19 18.83 -6.12 5.80
N ASP A 20 19.99 -6.58 6.27
CA ASP A 20 20.34 -8.00 6.23
C ASP A 20 19.51 -8.80 7.25
N HIS A 21 19.40 -8.32 8.48
CA HIS A 21 18.56 -8.96 9.49
C HIS A 21 17.05 -8.87 9.14
N ILE A 22 16.60 -7.78 8.51
CA ILE A 22 15.22 -7.68 8.01
C ILE A 22 14.95 -8.77 6.97
N ILE A 23 15.87 -8.97 6.02
CA ILE A 23 15.72 -9.98 4.97
C ILE A 23 15.67 -11.38 5.58
N GLU A 24 16.64 -11.72 6.46
CA GLU A 24 16.69 -13.02 7.14
C GLU A 24 15.39 -13.31 7.90
N LEU A 25 14.91 -12.34 8.66
CA LEU A 25 13.65 -12.45 9.40
C LEU A 25 12.46 -12.74 8.46
N LEU A 26 12.34 -12.01 7.35
CA LEU A 26 11.21 -12.15 6.44
C LEU A 26 11.28 -13.39 5.55
N GLU A 27 12.46 -13.88 5.22
CA GLU A 27 12.62 -15.14 4.48
C GLU A 27 12.23 -16.36 5.32
N SER A 28 12.35 -16.28 6.63
CA SER A 28 11.89 -17.31 7.56
C SER A 28 10.41 -17.19 7.92
N ALA A 29 9.80 -16.03 7.75
CA ALA A 29 8.43 -15.75 8.15
C ALA A 29 7.38 -16.31 7.18
N ARG A 30 6.30 -16.85 7.71
CA ARG A 30 5.13 -17.26 6.93
C ARG A 30 4.15 -16.12 6.77
N ILE A 31 4.24 -15.39 5.65
CA ILE A 31 3.32 -14.29 5.32
C ILE A 31 2.16 -14.85 4.49
N ILE A 32 0.94 -14.72 5.00
CA ILE A 32 -0.29 -15.18 4.37
C ILE A 32 -1.21 -13.99 4.14
N CYS A 33 -1.80 -13.89 2.94
CA CYS A 33 -2.99 -13.08 2.71
C CYS A 33 -4.20 -14.01 2.77
N ASP A 34 -5.12 -13.70 3.66
CA ASP A 34 -6.37 -14.44 3.86
C ASP A 34 -7.57 -13.55 3.54
N LEU A 35 -8.66 -14.14 3.09
CA LEU A 35 -9.90 -13.44 2.81
C LEU A 35 -10.96 -13.89 3.81
N GLN A 36 -11.37 -13.00 4.68
CA GLN A 36 -12.42 -13.25 5.65
C GLN A 36 -13.50 -12.17 5.57
N ASN A 37 -14.76 -12.55 5.36
CA ASN A 37 -15.90 -11.63 5.26
C ASN A 37 -15.70 -10.53 4.20
N ASN A 38 -15.17 -10.86 3.02
CA ASN A 38 -14.81 -9.93 1.95
C ASN A 38 -13.76 -8.85 2.36
N GLN A 39 -13.02 -9.11 3.43
CA GLN A 39 -11.91 -8.27 3.85
C GLN A 39 -10.61 -9.06 3.80
N SER A 40 -9.59 -8.46 3.21
CA SER A 40 -8.27 -9.06 3.18
C SER A 40 -7.60 -8.90 4.55
N ARG A 41 -7.09 -10.01 5.09
CA ARG A 41 -6.27 -10.06 6.30
C ARG A 41 -4.84 -10.43 5.92
N ILE A 42 -3.90 -9.93 6.68
CA ILE A 42 -2.51 -10.31 6.55
C ILE A 42 -2.11 -10.98 7.86
N LEU A 43 -1.68 -12.23 7.76
CA LEU A 43 -1.12 -12.96 8.90
C LEU A 43 0.38 -13.11 8.69
N ILE A 44 1.16 -12.89 9.73
CA ILE A 44 2.59 -13.19 9.75
C ILE A 44 2.83 -14.14 10.92
N ASP A 45 3.28 -15.36 10.61
CA ASP A 45 3.41 -16.47 11.58
C ASP A 45 2.14 -16.67 12.43
N ASP A 46 0.99 -16.69 11.72
CA ASP A 46 -0.36 -16.82 12.28
C ASP A 46 -0.85 -15.65 13.15
N VAL A 47 -0.08 -14.58 13.28
CA VAL A 47 -0.48 -13.38 14.04
C VAL A 47 -1.07 -12.34 13.09
N ASP A 48 -2.23 -11.77 13.45
CA ASP A 48 -2.86 -10.67 12.73
C ASP A 48 -2.42 -9.32 13.32
N PRO A 49 -1.68 -8.50 12.58
CA PRO A 49 -1.23 -7.20 13.06
C PRO A 49 -2.25 -6.07 12.88
N ALA A 50 -3.50 -6.35 12.54
CA ALA A 50 -4.50 -5.35 12.11
C ALA A 50 -4.60 -4.16 13.05
N ASP A 51 -4.62 -4.40 14.37
CA ASP A 51 -4.76 -3.36 15.39
C ASP A 51 -3.50 -2.47 15.52
N HIS A 52 -2.36 -2.92 15.01
CA HIS A 52 -1.06 -2.26 15.12
C HIS A 52 -0.60 -1.56 13.84
N LEU A 53 -1.33 -1.73 12.73
CA LEU A 53 -0.90 -1.19 11.44
C LEU A 53 -0.81 0.34 11.40
N ARG A 54 -1.42 1.02 12.36
CA ARG A 54 -1.46 2.49 12.46
C ARG A 54 -0.69 3.04 13.67
N ASP A 55 -0.01 2.19 14.42
CA ASP A 55 0.84 2.62 15.53
C ASP A 55 1.88 3.63 15.04
N ASP A 56 2.18 4.64 15.88
CA ASP A 56 3.16 5.69 15.52
C ASP A 56 4.51 5.09 15.14
N ARG A 57 5.00 4.10 15.91
CA ARG A 57 6.25 3.38 15.62
C ARG A 57 6.26 2.71 14.23
N VAL A 58 5.11 2.18 13.78
CA VAL A 58 4.98 1.59 12.43
C VAL A 58 4.94 2.69 11.37
N ASN A 59 4.25 3.80 11.65
CA ASN A 59 4.20 4.96 10.77
C ASN A 59 5.58 5.54 10.51
N ASP A 60 6.40 5.67 11.56
CA ASP A 60 7.72 6.28 11.49
C ASP A 60 8.70 5.41 10.69
N GLU A 61 8.65 4.09 10.86
CA GLU A 61 9.64 3.16 10.33
C GLU A 61 9.26 2.50 8.99
N VAL A 62 8.00 2.55 8.58
CA VAL A 62 7.55 1.86 7.36
C VAL A 62 8.29 2.32 6.10
N SER A 63 8.75 3.56 6.07
CA SER A 63 9.52 4.08 4.94
C SER A 63 10.91 3.45 4.85
N LEU A 64 11.56 3.15 5.97
CA LEU A 64 12.86 2.47 6.02
C LEU A 64 12.74 1.02 5.57
N VAL A 65 11.87 0.26 6.20
CA VAL A 65 11.64 -1.16 5.86
C VAL A 65 11.23 -1.32 4.38
N SER A 66 10.33 -0.45 3.88
CA SER A 66 9.88 -0.51 2.49
C SER A 66 10.91 -0.09 1.44
N ARG A 67 12.07 0.46 1.82
CA ARG A 67 13.19 0.77 0.90
C ARG A 67 14.05 -0.45 0.60
N VAL A 68 14.04 -1.48 1.45
CA VAL A 68 14.84 -2.67 1.27
C VAL A 68 14.37 -3.41 0.01
N PRO A 69 15.22 -3.56 -1.05
CA PRO A 69 14.78 -4.12 -2.33
C PRO A 69 14.21 -5.53 -2.18
N ARG A 70 14.86 -6.38 -1.38
CA ARG A 70 14.44 -7.76 -1.17
C ARG A 70 13.08 -7.87 -0.48
N VAL A 71 12.79 -6.99 0.48
CA VAL A 71 11.46 -6.88 1.11
C VAL A 71 10.40 -6.58 0.05
N ARG A 72 10.70 -5.68 -0.88
CA ARG A 72 9.78 -5.35 -1.97
C ARG A 72 9.52 -6.53 -2.90
N GLU A 73 10.58 -7.25 -3.29
CA GLU A 73 10.46 -8.45 -4.13
C GLU A 73 9.53 -9.48 -3.48
N ILE A 74 9.76 -9.81 -2.21
CA ILE A 74 8.92 -10.75 -1.45
C ILE A 74 7.46 -10.29 -1.43
N LEU A 75 7.22 -9.03 -1.10
CA LEU A 75 5.85 -8.53 -0.97
C LEU A 75 5.13 -8.34 -2.30
N VAL A 76 5.83 -7.92 -3.35
CA VAL A 76 5.27 -7.82 -4.71
C VAL A 76 4.86 -9.21 -5.22
N GLU A 77 5.69 -10.23 -5.01
CA GLU A 77 5.37 -11.61 -5.38
C GLU A 77 4.12 -12.11 -4.62
N LYS A 78 4.04 -11.86 -3.32
CA LYS A 78 2.85 -12.20 -2.50
C LYS A 78 1.59 -11.49 -3.01
N MET A 79 1.66 -10.18 -3.27
CA MET A 79 0.52 -9.41 -3.80
C MET A 79 0.07 -9.93 -5.16
N ARG A 80 1.01 -10.27 -6.04
CA ARG A 80 0.70 -10.86 -7.36
C ARG A 80 0.08 -12.24 -7.26
N SER A 81 0.59 -13.09 -6.37
CA SER A 81 0.00 -14.42 -6.12
C SER A 81 -1.44 -14.28 -5.68
N TYR A 82 -1.70 -13.42 -4.71
CA TYR A 82 -3.04 -13.17 -4.21
C TYR A 82 -3.99 -12.63 -5.30
N ALA A 83 -3.50 -11.73 -6.15
CA ALA A 83 -4.28 -11.16 -7.25
C ALA A 83 -4.60 -12.17 -8.37
N ARG A 84 -3.85 -13.29 -8.49
CA ARG A 84 -4.16 -14.38 -9.43
C ARG A 84 -5.30 -15.29 -8.96
N GLU A 85 -5.54 -15.31 -7.66
CA GLU A 85 -6.48 -16.23 -7.04
C GLU A 85 -7.83 -15.59 -6.67
N HIS A 86 -7.87 -14.24 -6.63
CA HIS A 86 -9.03 -13.50 -6.14
C HIS A 86 -9.33 -12.25 -6.96
N ASP A 87 -10.62 -11.97 -7.13
CA ASP A 87 -11.07 -10.64 -7.54
C ASP A 87 -10.89 -9.68 -6.36
N LEU A 88 -10.15 -8.58 -6.59
CA LEU A 88 -9.81 -7.67 -5.51
C LEU A 88 -9.65 -6.22 -5.96
N VAL A 89 -9.79 -5.32 -5.02
CA VAL A 89 -9.34 -3.93 -5.14
C VAL A 89 -8.08 -3.77 -4.31
N MET A 90 -6.99 -3.34 -4.94
CA MET A 90 -5.71 -3.13 -4.28
C MET A 90 -5.34 -1.65 -4.31
N GLU A 91 -5.02 -1.10 -3.15
CA GLU A 91 -4.57 0.29 -3.03
C GLU A 91 -3.11 0.35 -2.57
N GLY A 92 -2.39 1.37 -3.00
CA GLY A 92 -0.99 1.60 -2.63
C GLY A 92 -0.29 2.61 -3.54
N ARG A 93 1.01 2.73 -3.37
CA ARG A 93 1.84 3.74 -4.01
C ARG A 93 2.35 3.32 -5.40
N ASP A 94 2.55 2.03 -5.59
CA ASP A 94 3.17 1.44 -6.79
C ASP A 94 2.36 0.26 -7.36
N ILE A 95 1.09 0.17 -6.99
CA ILE A 95 0.23 -0.97 -7.40
C ILE A 95 0.10 -1.01 -8.92
N GLY A 96 -0.29 0.08 -9.54
CA GLY A 96 -0.51 0.13 -10.99
C GLY A 96 0.76 0.25 -11.83
N SER A 97 1.91 0.62 -11.23
CA SER A 97 3.18 0.78 -11.95
C SER A 97 4.12 -0.42 -11.80
N VAL A 98 4.04 -1.14 -10.67
CA VAL A 98 4.98 -2.24 -10.35
C VAL A 98 4.25 -3.53 -10.02
N VAL A 99 3.26 -3.51 -9.12
CA VAL A 99 2.62 -4.75 -8.64
C VAL A 99 1.77 -5.38 -9.72
N LEU A 100 0.84 -4.62 -10.30
CA LEU A 100 -0.11 -5.03 -11.33
C LEU A 100 -0.01 -4.12 -12.57
N PRO A 101 1.15 -4.14 -13.29
CA PRO A 101 1.39 -3.22 -14.40
C PRO A 101 0.49 -3.49 -15.61
N ASP A 102 -0.08 -4.68 -15.74
CA ASP A 102 -0.83 -5.09 -16.92
C ASP A 102 -2.36 -5.02 -16.74
N THR A 103 -2.85 -4.70 -15.53
CA THR A 103 -4.30 -4.55 -15.33
C THR A 103 -4.83 -3.32 -16.11
N PRO A 104 -5.96 -3.43 -16.83
CA PRO A 104 -6.58 -2.28 -17.53
C PRO A 104 -7.34 -1.35 -16.57
N TYR A 105 -7.56 -1.76 -15.33
CA TYR A 105 -8.39 -1.06 -14.35
C TYR A 105 -7.53 -0.31 -13.33
N LYS A 106 -6.83 0.73 -13.80
CA LYS A 106 -5.93 1.54 -12.98
C LYS A 106 -6.48 2.94 -12.79
N PHE A 107 -6.55 3.35 -11.53
CA PHE A 107 -6.93 4.70 -11.16
C PHE A 107 -5.86 5.30 -10.25
N TYR A 108 -5.43 6.50 -10.55
CA TYR A 108 -4.58 7.30 -9.68
C TYR A 108 -5.46 8.32 -8.97
N ILE A 109 -5.69 8.08 -7.69
CA ILE A 109 -6.54 8.95 -6.86
C ILE A 109 -5.66 10.05 -6.28
N ASP A 110 -5.91 11.27 -6.69
CA ASP A 110 -5.17 12.45 -6.26
C ASP A 110 -6.05 13.44 -5.50
N ALA A 111 -5.42 14.34 -4.78
CA ALA A 111 -6.02 15.52 -4.18
C ALA A 111 -4.95 16.57 -3.91
N SER A 112 -5.35 17.85 -3.80
CA SER A 112 -4.41 18.91 -3.46
C SER A 112 -3.68 18.62 -2.13
N PRO A 113 -2.43 19.10 -1.95
CA PRO A 113 -1.67 18.90 -0.72
C PRO A 113 -2.44 19.33 0.53
N GLU A 114 -3.19 20.43 0.44
CA GLU A 114 -3.98 21.00 1.53
C GLU A 114 -5.10 20.05 1.94
N VAL A 115 -5.85 19.51 0.95
CA VAL A 115 -6.93 18.54 1.18
C VAL A 115 -6.37 17.23 1.75
N ARG A 116 -5.25 16.75 1.24
CA ARG A 116 -4.58 15.55 1.78
C ARG A 116 -4.17 15.75 3.23
N SER A 117 -3.59 16.91 3.56
CA SER A 117 -3.20 17.27 4.93
C SER A 117 -4.40 17.32 5.87
N GLN A 118 -5.50 17.95 5.45
CA GLN A 118 -6.73 18.02 6.23
C GLN A 118 -7.33 16.62 6.49
N ARG A 119 -7.39 15.77 5.45
CA ARG A 119 -7.92 14.40 5.59
C ARG A 119 -7.10 13.57 6.58
N ARG A 120 -5.77 13.69 6.57
CA ARG A 120 -4.90 12.98 7.52
C ARG A 120 -5.03 13.52 8.94
N ALA A 121 -5.11 14.82 9.10
CA ALA A 121 -5.35 15.42 10.41
C ALA A 121 -6.66 14.94 11.05
N LEU A 122 -7.73 14.77 10.25
CA LEU A 122 -9.01 14.20 10.70
C LEU A 122 -8.89 12.71 11.09
N GLN A 123 -7.90 12.00 10.57
CA GLN A 123 -7.58 10.60 10.93
C GLN A 123 -6.62 10.48 12.12
N GLY A 124 -6.24 11.61 12.73
CA GLY A 124 -5.28 11.66 13.85
C GLY A 124 -3.83 11.45 13.43
N GLU A 125 -3.53 11.42 12.13
CA GLU A 125 -2.17 11.24 11.62
C GLU A 125 -1.44 12.58 11.52
N ARG A 126 -0.21 12.65 12.06
CA ARG A 126 0.61 13.89 12.13
C ARG A 126 1.73 13.95 11.09
N ASP A 127 1.76 13.01 10.14
CA ASP A 127 2.84 12.91 9.16
C ASP A 127 2.97 14.18 8.30
N ALA A 128 4.20 14.58 8.05
CA ALA A 128 4.54 15.55 7.01
C ALA A 128 4.36 14.85 5.63
N ILE A 129 3.17 14.97 5.02
CA ILE A 129 2.83 14.37 3.72
C ILE A 129 3.91 14.64 2.67
N ALA A 130 4.41 15.89 2.60
CA ALA A 130 5.45 16.27 1.66
C ALA A 130 6.76 15.49 1.84
N VAL A 131 7.16 15.21 3.08
CA VAL A 131 8.36 14.41 3.37
C VAL A 131 8.17 12.97 2.91
N ARG A 132 7.00 12.39 3.16
CA ARG A 132 6.68 11.02 2.75
C ARG A 132 6.55 10.89 1.23
N ASP A 133 5.83 11.80 0.57
CA ASP A 133 5.69 11.80 -0.89
C ASP A 133 7.05 11.99 -1.57
N HIS A 134 7.94 12.85 -1.01
CA HIS A 134 9.31 12.99 -1.50
C HIS A 134 10.11 11.70 -1.31
N ALA A 135 10.02 11.06 -0.14
CA ALA A 135 10.67 9.80 0.13
C ALA A 135 10.18 8.68 -0.80
N ASP A 136 8.87 8.61 -1.07
CA ASP A 136 8.27 7.64 -1.96
C ASP A 136 8.65 7.86 -3.44
N SER A 137 8.74 9.12 -3.87
CA SER A 137 9.11 9.48 -5.25
C SER A 137 10.61 9.34 -5.54
N SER A 138 11.46 9.54 -4.52
CA SER A 138 12.93 9.46 -4.65
C SER A 138 13.49 8.03 -4.54
N ARG A 139 12.67 7.01 -4.33
CA ARG A 139 13.11 5.61 -4.23
C ARG A 139 13.74 5.14 -5.53
N ARG A 140 14.86 4.42 -5.44
CA ARG A 140 15.47 3.74 -6.59
C ARG A 140 14.63 2.57 -7.09
N ALA A 141 13.98 1.84 -6.17
CA ALA A 141 13.09 0.72 -6.47
C ALA A 141 11.64 1.13 -6.24
N SER A 142 10.80 0.97 -7.24
CA SER A 142 9.36 1.29 -7.22
C SER A 142 9.05 2.71 -6.73
N PRO A 143 9.51 3.76 -7.43
CA PRO A 143 9.15 5.12 -7.08
C PRO A 143 7.64 5.36 -7.19
N LEU A 144 7.13 6.34 -6.44
CA LEU A 144 5.75 6.82 -6.61
C LEU A 144 5.65 7.53 -7.96
N VAL A 145 5.06 6.85 -8.93
CA VAL A 145 4.80 7.41 -10.27
C VAL A 145 3.39 7.06 -10.70
N VAL A 146 2.78 7.96 -11.45
CA VAL A 146 1.51 7.67 -12.12
C VAL A 146 1.80 6.70 -13.27
N ALA A 147 1.16 5.53 -13.26
CA ALA A 147 1.29 4.59 -14.37
C ALA A 147 0.76 5.25 -15.66
N LYS A 148 1.42 5.02 -16.80
CA LYS A 148 1.11 5.71 -18.07
C LYS A 148 -0.34 5.53 -18.54
N ASP A 149 -0.93 4.40 -18.17
CA ASP A 149 -2.28 3.97 -18.54
C ASP A 149 -3.28 4.11 -17.37
N ALA A 150 -2.88 4.75 -16.26
CA ALA A 150 -3.78 5.04 -15.17
C ALA A 150 -4.64 6.27 -15.46
N GLU A 151 -5.92 6.17 -15.14
CA GLU A 151 -6.82 7.33 -15.15
C GLU A 151 -6.66 8.13 -13.86
N VAL A 152 -6.35 9.41 -13.97
CA VAL A 152 -6.25 10.30 -12.82
C VAL A 152 -7.64 10.78 -12.40
N ILE A 153 -7.92 10.73 -11.12
CA ILE A 153 -9.14 11.27 -10.50
C ILE A 153 -8.72 12.28 -9.43
N ASP A 154 -8.94 13.55 -9.67
CA ASP A 154 -8.79 14.58 -8.64
C ASP A 154 -10.01 14.57 -7.73
N THR A 155 -9.77 14.23 -6.48
CA THR A 155 -10.80 14.09 -5.45
C THR A 155 -10.85 15.28 -4.49
N SER A 156 -10.17 16.39 -4.80
CA SER A 156 -10.04 17.54 -3.90
C SER A 156 -11.41 18.08 -3.42
N ASN A 157 -12.40 18.07 -4.32
CA ASN A 157 -13.74 18.57 -4.06
C ASN A 157 -14.81 17.46 -4.02
N MET A 158 -14.41 16.20 -3.79
CA MET A 158 -15.32 15.06 -3.85
C MET A 158 -15.53 14.45 -2.46
N SER A 159 -16.75 14.03 -2.16
CA SER A 159 -17.05 13.14 -1.05
C SER A 159 -16.56 11.72 -1.35
N ILE A 160 -16.40 10.89 -0.31
CA ILE A 160 -16.03 9.47 -0.49
C ILE A 160 -17.02 8.76 -1.42
N ALA A 161 -18.33 8.97 -1.22
CA ALA A 161 -19.35 8.38 -2.08
C ALA A 161 -19.19 8.80 -3.55
N ALA A 162 -18.97 10.10 -3.81
CA ALA A 162 -18.76 10.59 -5.17
C ALA A 162 -17.51 10.01 -5.82
N VAL A 163 -16.44 9.77 -5.06
CA VAL A 163 -15.23 9.10 -5.58
C VAL A 163 -15.55 7.66 -5.98
N VAL A 164 -16.26 6.93 -5.13
CA VAL A 164 -16.68 5.54 -5.42
C VAL A 164 -17.56 5.49 -6.66
N ASP A 165 -18.56 6.35 -6.76
CA ASP A 165 -19.45 6.42 -7.93
C ASP A 165 -18.68 6.72 -9.22
N GLU A 166 -17.72 7.64 -9.18
CA GLU A 166 -16.87 7.96 -10.32
C GLU A 166 -15.99 6.79 -10.76
N ILE A 167 -15.39 6.07 -9.80
CA ILE A 167 -14.62 4.85 -10.10
C ILE A 167 -15.52 3.80 -10.75
N ILE A 168 -16.70 3.53 -10.18
CA ILE A 168 -17.67 2.57 -10.74
C ILE A 168 -18.08 2.98 -12.17
N ARG A 169 -18.40 4.26 -12.37
CA ARG A 169 -18.74 4.79 -13.70
C ARG A 169 -17.64 4.53 -14.72
N ARG A 170 -16.36 4.78 -14.36
CA ARG A 170 -15.22 4.55 -15.26
C ARG A 170 -14.97 3.07 -15.50
N LEU A 171 -15.11 2.22 -14.48
CA LEU A 171 -15.02 0.77 -14.64
C LEU A 171 -16.04 0.25 -15.66
N LYS A 172 -17.29 0.70 -15.57
CA LYS A 172 -18.34 0.36 -16.57
C LYS A 172 -17.96 0.80 -17.98
N LEU A 173 -17.41 2.00 -18.14
CA LEU A 173 -16.95 2.49 -19.44
C LEU A 173 -15.80 1.67 -20.03
N LYS A 174 -14.97 1.07 -19.16
CA LYS A 174 -13.90 0.13 -19.54
C LYS A 174 -14.41 -1.30 -19.77
N GLY A 175 -15.70 -1.55 -19.65
CA GLY A 175 -16.30 -2.88 -19.84
C GLY A 175 -16.13 -3.83 -18.66
N PHE A 176 -15.81 -3.31 -17.47
CA PHE A 176 -15.79 -4.15 -16.27
C PHE A 176 -17.23 -4.57 -15.91
N PRO A 177 -17.51 -5.86 -15.72
CA PRO A 177 -18.85 -6.38 -15.40
C PRO A 177 -19.20 -6.06 -13.93
N ILE A 178 -19.97 -5.00 -13.72
CA ILE A 178 -20.52 -4.60 -12.41
C ILE A 178 -22.04 -4.54 -12.54
#